data_4b8607ce37bd3e00159a339db2f9c044
#
_entry.id   4b8607ce37bd3e00159a339db2f9c044
#
_cell.length_a   1.000
_cell.length_b   1.000
_cell.length_c   1.000
_cell.angle_alpha   90.00
_cell.angle_beta   90.00
_cell.angle_gamma   90.00
#
_symmetry.space_group_name_H-M   'P 1'
#
loop_
_entity.id
_entity.type
_entity.pdbx_description
1 polymer ?
#
loop_
_entity_poly.entity_id
_entity_poly.type
_entity_poly.pdbx_seq_one_letter_code
_entity_poly.pdbx_strand_id
1 'polypeptide(L)'
;EKGMDYIDINLGPAKKDGHELMPWVVKTVQEVVDDVPLALDTSNIDAISEALKVYKDTPQPPLVNSIMVRPERYEPMVPLALEHNADFIALMWGPEGLPRDENERAALCVELLYFANEAGIPNEKIWVDGIVTPVNIQQPQLMSLMAFMEMLQDISPGAKSTCGLSNISNGPPDNLRPILNQTYMVMLERYGMHSVIADPLDDQLIAIAKGQRQDVVDLINSAMDGNAPAMDTLSKEMQDYVKTVDVILGRSLYSDSWLEL
;
A
#
# COMPACT_ATOMS: atom_id res chain seq x y z
N GLU A 1 9.33 -17.88 3.39
CA GLU A 1 8.73 -19.15 2.88
C GLU A 1 7.41 -18.93 2.14
N LYS A 2 6.65 -17.84 2.40
CA LYS A 2 5.38 -17.55 1.70
C LYS A 2 5.54 -16.81 0.36
N GLY A 3 6.79 -16.46 -0.03
CA GLY A 3 7.10 -15.80 -1.30
C GLY A 3 6.70 -14.32 -1.29
N MET A 4 7.00 -13.62 -0.21
CA MET A 4 6.90 -12.15 -0.15
C MET A 4 8.14 -11.54 -0.83
N ASP A 5 7.93 -10.43 -1.56
CA ASP A 5 9.01 -9.75 -2.30
C ASP A 5 9.81 -8.80 -1.42
N TYR A 6 9.22 -8.29 -0.35
CA TYR A 6 9.84 -7.41 0.65
C TYR A 6 9.41 -7.80 2.07
N ILE A 7 10.27 -7.51 3.05
CA ILE A 7 9.92 -7.54 4.47
C ILE A 7 9.84 -6.12 4.97
N ASP A 8 8.65 -5.70 5.43
CA ASP A 8 8.45 -4.38 6.03
C ASP A 8 8.87 -4.38 7.49
N ILE A 9 9.81 -3.49 7.84
CA ILE A 9 10.33 -3.33 9.20
C ILE A 9 9.79 -2.06 9.80
N ASN A 10 8.79 -2.21 10.67
CA ASN A 10 8.16 -1.12 11.39
C ASN A 10 8.50 -1.20 12.89
N LEU A 11 9.11 -0.15 13.42
CA LEU A 11 9.45 -0.04 14.84
C LEU A 11 8.34 0.58 15.69
N GLY A 12 7.17 0.81 15.11
CA GLY A 12 6.08 1.54 15.73
C GLY A 12 6.33 3.05 15.77
N PRO A 13 5.68 3.80 16.66
CA PRO A 13 5.81 5.24 16.73
C PRO A 13 7.28 5.69 16.87
N ALA A 14 7.64 6.78 16.17
CA ALA A 14 9.00 7.31 16.17
C ALA A 14 9.51 7.51 17.61
N LYS A 15 10.56 6.77 17.97
CA LYS A 15 11.20 6.82 19.28
C LYS A 15 12.50 7.61 19.21
N LYS A 16 12.92 8.16 20.35
CA LYS A 16 14.21 8.90 20.45
C LYS A 16 15.42 8.03 20.08
N ASP A 17 15.35 6.72 20.33
CA ASP A 17 16.39 5.73 20.08
C ASP A 17 16.24 5.02 18.70
N GLY A 18 15.37 5.52 17.83
CA GLY A 18 15.15 4.94 16.50
C GLY A 18 16.43 4.82 15.66
N HIS A 19 17.35 5.80 15.79
CA HIS A 19 18.64 5.83 15.10
C HIS A 19 19.61 4.70 15.56
N GLU A 20 19.41 4.14 16.74
CA GLU A 20 20.15 2.97 17.22
C GLU A 20 19.40 1.66 16.92
N LEU A 21 18.08 1.69 17.07
CA LEU A 21 17.23 0.51 17.00
C LEU A 21 17.04 0.03 15.56
N MET A 22 16.79 0.92 14.59
CA MET A 22 16.55 0.52 13.20
C MET A 22 17.77 -0.18 12.59
N PRO A 23 19.00 0.36 12.67
CA PRO A 23 20.17 -0.34 12.15
C PRO A 23 20.44 -1.67 12.85
N TRP A 24 20.10 -1.80 14.14
CA TRP A 24 20.21 -3.07 14.85
C TRP A 24 19.20 -4.10 14.30
N VAL A 25 17.95 -3.73 14.10
CA VAL A 25 16.93 -4.62 13.53
C VAL A 25 17.31 -5.03 12.11
N VAL A 26 17.74 -4.08 11.26
CA VAL A 26 18.17 -4.37 9.88
C VAL A 26 19.27 -5.42 9.86
N LYS A 27 20.34 -5.24 10.66
CA LYS A 27 21.43 -6.22 10.76
C LYS A 27 20.92 -7.59 11.20
N THR A 28 20.08 -7.62 12.24
CA THR A 28 19.56 -8.86 12.83
C THR A 28 18.69 -9.63 11.83
N VAL A 29 17.84 -8.93 11.09
CA VAL A 29 16.98 -9.56 10.06
C VAL A 29 17.83 -10.08 8.91
N GLN A 30 18.80 -9.28 8.41
CA GLN A 30 19.66 -9.67 7.30
C GLN A 30 20.72 -10.74 7.68
N GLU A 31 20.89 -11.07 8.97
CA GLU A 31 21.65 -12.25 9.41
C GLU A 31 20.88 -13.56 9.20
N VAL A 32 19.55 -13.49 9.14
CA VAL A 32 18.65 -14.66 9.01
C VAL A 32 18.05 -14.76 7.61
N VAL A 33 17.76 -13.61 6.98
CA VAL A 33 17.16 -13.52 5.64
C VAL A 33 17.99 -12.53 4.84
N ASP A 34 18.90 -13.05 4.01
CA ASP A 34 19.89 -12.26 3.27
C ASP A 34 19.53 -12.03 1.79
N ASP A 35 18.51 -12.70 1.30
CA ASP A 35 18.06 -12.66 -0.10
C ASP A 35 16.77 -11.89 -0.33
N VAL A 36 16.09 -11.44 0.73
CA VAL A 36 14.86 -10.65 0.65
C VAL A 36 15.14 -9.20 1.05
N PRO A 37 14.81 -8.22 0.19
CA PRO A 37 14.99 -6.81 0.51
C PRO A 37 14.04 -6.35 1.62
N LEU A 38 14.45 -5.29 2.33
CA LEU A 38 13.70 -4.74 3.45
C LEU A 38 13.08 -3.39 3.06
N ALA A 39 11.83 -3.18 3.47
CA ALA A 39 11.21 -1.87 3.54
C ALA A 39 11.44 -1.29 4.94
N LEU A 40 12.00 -0.09 5.00
CA LEU A 40 12.38 0.57 6.25
C LEU A 40 11.26 1.55 6.63
N ASP A 41 10.33 1.10 7.46
CA ASP A 41 9.12 1.86 7.82
C ASP A 41 9.32 2.67 9.10
N THR A 42 9.64 3.92 8.92
CA THR A 42 9.68 4.92 10.00
C THR A 42 9.62 6.36 9.46
N SER A 43 9.03 7.24 10.24
CA SER A 43 9.07 8.67 9.98
C SER A 43 10.35 9.36 10.49
N ASN A 44 11.26 8.66 11.15
CA ASN A 44 12.50 9.20 11.70
C ASN A 44 13.62 9.16 10.64
N ILE A 45 14.03 10.33 10.15
CA ILE A 45 15.06 10.48 9.11
C ILE A 45 16.42 9.92 9.58
N ASP A 46 16.81 10.18 10.82
CA ASP A 46 18.09 9.68 11.36
C ASP A 46 18.09 8.15 11.43
N ALA A 47 16.93 7.54 11.78
CA ALA A 47 16.80 6.09 11.80
C ALA A 47 16.94 5.49 10.39
N ILE A 48 16.36 6.09 9.36
CA ILE A 48 16.55 5.68 7.96
C ILE A 48 18.01 5.83 7.56
N SER A 49 18.63 6.99 7.84
CA SER A 49 20.02 7.25 7.50
C SER A 49 20.98 6.21 8.11
N GLU A 50 20.83 5.93 9.41
CA GLU A 50 21.68 4.94 10.08
C GLU A 50 21.40 3.50 9.62
N ALA A 51 20.16 3.17 9.28
CA ALA A 51 19.79 1.87 8.73
C ALA A 51 20.41 1.64 7.35
N LEU A 52 20.33 2.64 6.44
CA LEU A 52 20.90 2.54 5.09
C LEU A 52 22.43 2.37 5.11
N LYS A 53 23.14 2.98 6.07
CA LYS A 53 24.60 2.81 6.21
C LYS A 53 25.03 1.37 6.55
N VAL A 54 24.15 0.59 7.16
CA VAL A 54 24.45 -0.78 7.58
C VAL A 54 23.78 -1.84 6.73
N TYR A 55 22.93 -1.39 5.78
CA TYR A 55 22.19 -2.27 4.89
C TYR A 55 23.15 -3.09 4.01
N LYS A 56 22.94 -4.39 3.94
CA LYS A 56 23.68 -5.28 3.03
C LYS A 56 22.90 -5.40 1.72
N ASP A 57 23.62 -5.37 0.62
CA ASP A 57 23.01 -5.50 -0.72
C ASP A 57 22.18 -6.79 -0.83
N THR A 58 21.00 -6.63 -1.42
CA THR A 58 20.06 -7.69 -1.77
C THR A 58 19.75 -7.62 -3.26
N PRO A 59 19.11 -8.63 -3.88
CA PRO A 59 18.77 -8.60 -5.31
C PRO A 59 17.93 -7.39 -5.74
N GLN A 60 17.12 -6.88 -4.85
CA GLN A 60 16.38 -5.62 -5.00
C GLN A 60 16.93 -4.56 -4.04
N PRO A 61 16.84 -3.27 -4.36
CA PRO A 61 17.29 -2.22 -3.46
C PRO A 61 16.43 -2.15 -2.18
N PRO A 62 16.96 -1.54 -1.08
CA PRO A 62 16.12 -1.22 0.08
C PRO A 62 15.00 -0.26 -0.33
N LEU A 63 13.86 -0.37 0.35
CA LEU A 63 12.70 0.49 0.13
C LEU A 63 12.50 1.41 1.34
N VAL A 64 12.61 2.73 1.15
CA VAL A 64 12.34 3.71 2.21
C VAL A 64 10.82 3.89 2.33
N ASN A 65 10.23 3.54 3.47
CA ASN A 65 8.80 3.68 3.76
C ASN A 65 8.61 4.69 4.90
N SER A 66 8.27 5.95 4.62
CA SER A 66 7.96 6.58 3.35
C SER A 66 8.40 8.05 3.33
N ILE A 67 8.37 8.67 2.18
CA ILE A 67 8.60 10.11 1.99
C ILE A 67 7.25 10.78 1.73
N MET A 68 6.80 11.62 2.69
CA MET A 68 5.59 12.44 2.55
C MET A 68 5.83 13.61 1.61
N VAL A 69 4.78 14.11 0.95
CA VAL A 69 4.84 15.28 0.07
C VAL A 69 4.85 16.57 0.90
N ARG A 70 5.95 16.79 1.61
CA ARG A 70 6.23 17.97 2.43
C ARG A 70 7.70 18.36 2.26
N PRO A 71 8.05 19.63 2.02
CA PRO A 71 9.43 20.05 1.84
C PRO A 71 10.38 19.56 2.93
N GLU A 72 9.98 19.71 4.19
CA GLU A 72 10.78 19.26 5.35
C GLU A 72 11.00 17.73 5.40
N ARG A 73 10.29 16.97 4.57
CA ARG A 73 10.42 15.52 4.45
C ARG A 73 11.19 15.13 3.20
N TYR A 74 10.76 15.58 2.01
CA TYR A 74 11.37 15.14 0.77
C TYR A 74 12.72 15.79 0.48
N GLU A 75 12.96 17.04 0.91
CA GLU A 75 14.25 17.70 0.68
C GLU A 75 15.45 16.95 1.30
N PRO A 76 15.39 16.45 2.55
CA PRO A 76 16.48 15.65 3.09
C PRO A 76 16.45 14.18 2.68
N MET A 77 15.28 13.59 2.43
CA MET A 77 15.15 12.14 2.24
C MET A 77 15.37 11.71 0.78
N VAL A 78 15.02 12.52 -0.21
CA VAL A 78 15.26 12.20 -1.62
C VAL A 78 16.77 12.09 -1.92
N PRO A 79 17.62 13.06 -1.52
CA PRO A 79 19.07 12.90 -1.67
C PRO A 79 19.63 11.69 -0.93
N LEU A 80 19.10 11.37 0.27
CA LEU A 80 19.52 10.20 1.04
C LEU A 80 19.17 8.89 0.30
N ALA A 81 17.98 8.78 -0.26
CA ALA A 81 17.58 7.62 -1.07
C ALA A 81 18.49 7.48 -2.31
N LEU A 82 18.82 8.58 -2.98
CA LEU A 82 19.73 8.58 -4.13
C LEU A 82 21.14 8.12 -3.75
N GLU A 83 21.70 8.64 -2.64
CA GLU A 83 23.04 8.30 -2.13
C GLU A 83 23.19 6.79 -1.89
N HIS A 84 22.15 6.17 -1.34
CA HIS A 84 22.14 4.73 -1.00
C HIS A 84 21.50 3.85 -2.09
N ASN A 85 21.23 4.39 -3.28
CA ASN A 85 20.58 3.67 -4.37
C ASN A 85 19.25 3.00 -3.98
N ALA A 86 18.55 3.54 -2.97
CA ALA A 86 17.29 3.03 -2.45
C ALA A 86 16.11 3.39 -3.35
N ASP A 87 15.11 2.52 -3.42
CA ASP A 87 13.76 2.88 -3.84
C ASP A 87 13.04 3.58 -2.67
N PHE A 88 11.97 4.32 -2.95
CA PHE A 88 11.17 4.90 -1.88
C PHE A 88 9.68 4.92 -2.17
N ILE A 89 8.88 4.84 -1.11
CA ILE A 89 7.44 5.05 -1.17
C ILE A 89 7.16 6.54 -1.08
N ALA A 90 6.56 7.08 -2.15
CA ALA A 90 6.03 8.44 -2.21
C ALA A 90 4.64 8.44 -1.60
N LEU A 91 4.51 8.84 -0.35
CA LEU A 91 3.26 8.87 0.39
C LEU A 91 2.49 10.15 0.11
N MET A 92 1.30 10.05 -0.48
CA MET A 92 0.46 11.19 -0.87
C MET A 92 -0.17 11.90 0.34
N TRP A 93 0.67 12.27 1.30
CA TRP A 93 0.32 13.04 2.47
C TRP A 93 0.98 14.42 2.41
N GLY A 94 0.17 15.43 2.08
CA GLY A 94 0.64 16.79 1.87
C GLY A 94 0.72 17.63 3.17
N PRO A 95 1.04 18.93 3.05
CA PRO A 95 1.03 19.87 4.17
C PRO A 95 -0.34 19.96 4.87
N GLU A 96 -1.42 19.89 4.11
CA GLU A 96 -2.81 19.91 4.60
C GLU A 96 -3.29 18.53 5.13
N GLY A 97 -2.45 17.50 5.04
CA GLY A 97 -2.77 16.15 5.47
C GLY A 97 -3.21 15.24 4.33
N LEU A 98 -4.25 14.42 4.57
CA LEU A 98 -4.82 13.52 3.57
C LEU A 98 -5.46 14.32 2.42
N PRO A 99 -5.16 13.99 1.14
CA PRO A 99 -5.79 14.65 0.00
C PRO A 99 -7.30 14.44 -0.01
N ARG A 100 -8.04 15.44 -0.45
CA ARG A 100 -9.51 15.44 -0.46
C ARG A 100 -10.08 14.52 -1.54
N ASP A 101 -9.37 14.42 -2.67
CA ASP A 101 -9.81 13.70 -3.86
C ASP A 101 -8.62 13.20 -4.71
N GLU A 102 -8.92 12.53 -5.83
CA GLU A 102 -7.96 12.02 -6.80
C GLU A 102 -7.11 13.12 -7.43
N ASN A 103 -7.66 14.33 -7.63
CA ASN A 103 -6.94 15.43 -8.27
C ASN A 103 -5.88 16.01 -7.32
N GLU A 104 -6.19 16.12 -6.03
CA GLU A 104 -5.18 16.49 -5.03
C GLU A 104 -4.09 15.42 -4.90
N ARG A 105 -4.44 14.12 -4.96
CA ARG A 105 -3.45 13.05 -5.01
C ARG A 105 -2.54 13.20 -6.22
N ALA A 106 -3.12 13.47 -7.40
CA ALA A 106 -2.37 13.67 -8.63
C ALA A 106 -1.42 14.88 -8.52
N ALA A 107 -1.88 15.99 -7.95
CA ALA A 107 -1.04 17.17 -7.75
C ALA A 107 0.14 16.90 -6.81
N LEU A 108 -0.10 16.23 -5.68
CA LEU A 108 0.96 15.82 -4.75
C LEU A 108 1.94 14.83 -5.41
N CYS A 109 1.44 13.90 -6.20
CA CYS A 109 2.26 12.95 -6.95
C CYS A 109 3.21 13.68 -7.89
N VAL A 110 2.70 14.59 -8.71
CA VAL A 110 3.51 15.39 -9.65
C VAL A 110 4.57 16.21 -8.91
N GLU A 111 4.22 16.84 -7.79
CA GLU A 111 5.16 17.65 -6.99
C GLU A 111 6.37 16.81 -6.54
N LEU A 112 6.12 15.68 -5.86
CA LEU A 112 7.20 14.86 -5.33
C LEU A 112 8.01 14.17 -6.42
N LEU A 113 7.36 13.66 -7.47
CA LEU A 113 8.06 13.03 -8.59
C LEU A 113 8.93 14.04 -9.32
N TYR A 114 8.42 15.26 -9.56
CA TYR A 114 9.22 16.33 -10.17
C TYR A 114 10.49 16.62 -9.36
N PHE A 115 10.36 16.77 -8.04
CA PHE A 115 11.51 16.99 -7.15
C PHE A 115 12.50 15.82 -7.19
N ALA A 116 12.01 14.58 -7.16
CA ALA A 116 12.86 13.38 -7.21
C ALA A 116 13.59 13.23 -8.56
N ASN A 117 12.88 13.50 -9.67
CA ASN A 117 13.47 13.43 -11.01
C ASN A 117 14.55 14.52 -11.20
N GLU A 118 14.33 15.76 -10.74
CA GLU A 118 15.34 16.81 -10.77
C GLU A 118 16.58 16.44 -9.93
N ALA A 119 16.40 15.68 -8.85
CA ALA A 119 17.50 15.14 -8.05
C ALA A 119 18.21 13.94 -8.73
N GLY A 120 17.65 13.37 -9.80
CA GLY A 120 18.23 12.26 -10.56
C GLY A 120 17.66 10.88 -10.23
N ILE A 121 16.55 10.78 -9.49
CA ILE A 121 15.87 9.50 -9.23
C ILE A 121 14.83 9.26 -10.33
N PRO A 122 14.93 8.17 -11.11
CA PRO A 122 13.95 7.84 -12.15
C PRO A 122 12.64 7.27 -11.53
N ASN A 123 11.54 7.36 -12.29
CA ASN A 123 10.22 6.94 -11.83
C ASN A 123 10.16 5.47 -11.39
N GLU A 124 10.93 4.59 -12.03
CA GLU A 124 10.96 3.14 -11.72
C GLU A 124 11.44 2.82 -10.28
N LYS A 125 12.06 3.81 -9.62
CA LYS A 125 12.49 3.72 -8.20
C LYS A 125 11.48 4.31 -7.23
N ILE A 126 10.37 4.86 -7.72
CA ILE A 126 9.35 5.53 -6.92
C ILE A 126 8.10 4.66 -6.85
N TRP A 127 7.62 4.42 -5.63
CA TRP A 127 6.45 3.61 -5.33
C TRP A 127 5.36 4.51 -4.75
N VAL A 128 4.37 4.86 -5.55
CA VAL A 128 3.34 5.82 -5.13
C VAL A 128 2.32 5.16 -4.21
N ASP A 129 2.14 5.71 -3.00
CA ASP A 129 1.08 5.33 -2.07
C ASP A 129 0.04 6.44 -1.97
N GLY A 130 -1.12 6.21 -2.59
CA GLY A 130 -2.25 7.14 -2.60
C GLY A 130 -3.09 7.12 -1.31
N ILE A 131 -2.72 6.32 -0.33
CA ILE A 131 -3.31 6.18 1.01
C ILE A 131 -4.68 5.50 1.03
N VAL A 132 -4.71 4.30 1.57
CA VAL A 132 -5.95 3.58 1.92
C VAL A 132 -6.49 4.10 3.24
N THR A 133 -7.77 4.39 3.29
CA THR A 133 -8.49 4.87 4.49
C THR A 133 -9.45 3.81 5.03
N PRO A 134 -9.82 3.86 6.32
CA PRO A 134 -10.78 2.93 6.89
C PRO A 134 -12.18 3.06 6.25
N VAL A 135 -12.75 1.93 5.84
CA VAL A 135 -14.06 1.87 5.17
C VAL A 135 -15.20 2.42 6.03
N ASN A 136 -15.12 2.20 7.34
CA ASN A 136 -16.15 2.64 8.28
C ASN A 136 -16.15 4.16 8.58
N ILE A 137 -15.09 4.88 8.17
CA ILE A 137 -14.94 6.32 8.45
C ILE A 137 -14.93 7.13 7.16
N GLN A 138 -14.22 6.66 6.14
CA GLN A 138 -13.92 7.45 4.93
C GLN A 138 -14.14 6.66 3.63
N GLN A 139 -15.26 5.94 3.55
CA GLN A 139 -15.63 5.15 2.37
C GLN A 139 -15.45 5.88 1.02
N PRO A 140 -15.83 7.16 0.83
CA PRO A 140 -15.62 7.86 -0.44
C PRO A 140 -14.13 7.98 -0.85
N GLN A 141 -13.21 7.96 0.11
CA GLN A 141 -11.79 8.02 -0.15
C GLN A 141 -11.23 6.76 -0.81
N LEU A 142 -11.88 5.61 -0.60
CA LEU A 142 -11.52 4.36 -1.27
C LEU A 142 -11.79 4.43 -2.78
N MET A 143 -12.90 5.04 -3.17
CA MET A 143 -13.22 5.27 -4.57
C MET A 143 -12.31 6.32 -5.21
N SER A 144 -12.00 7.39 -4.47
CA SER A 144 -11.06 8.41 -4.92
C SER A 144 -9.64 7.84 -5.11
N LEU A 145 -9.21 6.88 -4.28
CA LEU A 145 -7.95 6.18 -4.50
C LEU A 145 -7.96 5.36 -5.80
N MET A 146 -9.03 4.63 -6.08
CA MET A 146 -9.16 3.87 -7.33
C MET A 146 -9.12 4.80 -8.55
N ALA A 147 -9.84 5.93 -8.51
CA ALA A 147 -9.81 6.94 -9.57
C ALA A 147 -8.41 7.55 -9.77
N PHE A 148 -7.67 7.80 -8.68
CA PHE A 148 -6.28 8.23 -8.76
C PHE A 148 -5.39 7.15 -9.40
N MET A 149 -5.57 5.87 -9.06
CA MET A 149 -4.80 4.77 -9.65
C MET A 149 -5.01 4.67 -11.17
N GLU A 150 -6.22 4.93 -11.65
CA GLU A 150 -6.53 4.96 -13.08
C GLU A 150 -5.71 6.02 -13.83
N MET A 151 -5.43 7.16 -13.16
CA MET A 151 -4.64 8.26 -13.72
C MET A 151 -3.12 8.07 -13.57
N LEU A 152 -2.68 7.20 -12.67
CA LEU A 152 -1.29 7.16 -12.20
C LEU A 152 -0.27 6.93 -13.32
N GLN A 153 -0.54 5.99 -14.22
CA GLN A 153 0.39 5.67 -15.30
C GLN A 153 0.51 6.77 -16.35
N ASP A 154 -0.52 7.60 -16.50
CA ASP A 154 -0.50 8.75 -17.41
C ASP A 154 0.32 9.91 -16.82
N ILE A 155 0.21 10.13 -15.51
CA ILE A 155 0.90 11.24 -14.82
C ILE A 155 2.32 10.88 -14.37
N SER A 156 2.62 9.61 -14.18
CA SER A 156 3.94 9.11 -13.73
C SER A 156 4.33 7.80 -14.42
N PRO A 157 4.58 7.82 -15.74
CA PRO A 157 4.94 6.62 -16.48
C PRO A 157 6.15 5.91 -15.86
N GLY A 158 6.05 4.59 -15.64
CA GLY A 158 7.10 3.77 -15.06
C GLY A 158 7.17 3.76 -13.54
N ALA A 159 6.47 4.66 -12.84
CA ALA A 159 6.37 4.57 -11.39
C ALA A 159 5.57 3.32 -10.97
N LYS A 160 6.02 2.72 -9.88
CA LYS A 160 5.28 1.64 -9.22
C LYS A 160 4.23 2.23 -8.28
N SER A 161 3.38 1.38 -7.73
CA SER A 161 2.42 1.77 -6.71
C SER A 161 2.35 0.75 -5.58
N THR A 162 2.01 1.22 -4.39
CA THR A 162 1.81 0.38 -3.21
C THR A 162 0.77 1.00 -2.30
N CYS A 163 0.31 0.26 -1.29
CA CYS A 163 -0.49 0.82 -0.20
C CYS A 163 -0.41 -0.03 1.06
N GLY A 164 -0.65 0.57 2.20
CA GLY A 164 -0.93 -0.13 3.46
C GLY A 164 -2.35 -0.70 3.43
N LEU A 165 -2.52 -1.91 2.87
CA LEU A 165 -3.83 -2.51 2.60
C LEU A 165 -4.71 -2.65 3.85
N SER A 166 -4.11 -3.03 4.98
CA SER A 166 -4.85 -3.26 6.23
C SER A 166 -5.55 -2.01 6.79
N ASN A 167 -5.24 -0.83 6.24
CA ASN A 167 -5.92 0.41 6.64
C ASN A 167 -7.41 0.40 6.30
N ILE A 168 -7.83 -0.27 5.20
CA ILE A 168 -9.26 -0.38 4.85
C ILE A 168 -10.08 -0.99 6.00
N SER A 169 -9.48 -1.95 6.70
CA SER A 169 -10.11 -2.73 7.77
C SER A 169 -9.73 -2.25 9.18
N ASN A 170 -9.20 -1.02 9.29
CA ASN A 170 -8.88 -0.43 10.59
C ASN A 170 -10.16 0.09 11.25
N GLY A 171 -10.54 -0.56 12.36
CA GLY A 171 -11.77 -0.26 13.12
C GLY A 171 -12.90 -1.29 12.99
N PRO A 172 -13.18 -1.90 11.83
CA PRO A 172 -14.04 -3.07 11.74
C PRO A 172 -13.62 -4.23 12.66
N PRO A 173 -14.58 -5.11 13.08
CA PRO A 173 -14.29 -6.33 13.83
C PRO A 173 -13.26 -7.23 13.14
N ASP A 174 -12.44 -7.94 13.93
CA ASP A 174 -11.32 -8.74 13.41
C ASP A 174 -11.74 -9.82 12.40
N ASN A 175 -12.91 -10.44 12.59
CA ASN A 175 -13.43 -11.45 11.67
C ASN A 175 -13.85 -10.89 10.30
N LEU A 176 -14.04 -9.59 10.17
CA LEU A 176 -14.42 -8.91 8.93
C LEU A 176 -13.21 -8.33 8.17
N ARG A 177 -12.06 -8.25 8.82
CA ARG A 177 -10.85 -7.66 8.24
C ARG A 177 -10.33 -8.42 7.01
N PRO A 178 -10.24 -9.76 7.02
CA PRO A 178 -9.71 -10.49 5.87
C PRO A 178 -10.50 -10.22 4.59
N ILE A 179 -11.83 -10.30 4.63
CA ILE A 179 -12.64 -10.11 3.42
C ILE A 179 -12.56 -8.68 2.86
N LEU A 180 -12.43 -7.66 3.72
CA LEU A 180 -12.19 -6.28 3.30
C LEU A 180 -10.85 -6.15 2.59
N ASN A 181 -9.77 -6.68 3.17
CA ASN A 181 -8.43 -6.64 2.61
C ASN A 181 -8.37 -7.38 1.27
N GLN A 182 -8.88 -8.61 1.21
CA GLN A 182 -8.90 -9.44 0.01
C GLN A 182 -9.69 -8.79 -1.13
N THR A 183 -10.89 -8.29 -0.83
CA THR A 183 -11.74 -7.63 -1.82
C THR A 183 -11.07 -6.37 -2.37
N TYR A 184 -10.57 -5.50 -1.48
CA TYR A 184 -10.00 -4.24 -1.92
C TYR A 184 -8.67 -4.40 -2.66
N MET A 185 -7.86 -5.41 -2.31
CA MET A 185 -6.66 -5.75 -3.07
C MET A 185 -7.00 -6.05 -4.54
N VAL A 186 -8.00 -6.89 -4.81
CA VAL A 186 -8.44 -7.20 -6.18
C VAL A 186 -8.99 -5.95 -6.88
N MET A 187 -9.78 -5.13 -6.17
CA MET A 187 -10.29 -3.89 -6.73
C MET A 187 -9.17 -2.92 -7.13
N LEU A 188 -8.14 -2.78 -6.31
CA LEU A 188 -6.98 -1.94 -6.61
C LEU A 188 -6.11 -2.51 -7.72
N GLU A 189 -5.91 -3.83 -7.77
CA GLU A 189 -5.18 -4.51 -8.85
C GLU A 189 -5.79 -4.21 -10.22
N ARG A 190 -7.12 -4.20 -10.32
CA ARG A 190 -7.84 -3.84 -11.55
C ARG A 190 -7.46 -2.44 -12.07
N TYR A 191 -7.13 -1.51 -11.18
CA TYR A 191 -6.68 -0.14 -11.50
C TYR A 191 -5.16 0.00 -11.55
N GLY A 192 -4.41 -1.12 -11.61
CA GLY A 192 -2.97 -1.12 -11.81
C GLY A 192 -2.14 -0.96 -10.53
N MET A 193 -2.69 -1.24 -9.35
CA MET A 193 -1.89 -1.34 -8.13
C MET A 193 -0.82 -2.41 -8.29
N HIS A 194 0.45 -2.02 -8.15
CA HIS A 194 1.59 -2.89 -8.38
C HIS A 194 1.86 -3.83 -7.19
N SER A 195 1.68 -3.33 -5.97
CA SER A 195 1.94 -4.09 -4.73
C SER A 195 1.08 -3.61 -3.57
N VAL A 196 1.08 -4.38 -2.50
CA VAL A 196 0.43 -4.02 -1.24
C VAL A 196 1.30 -4.42 -0.04
N ILE A 197 1.26 -3.63 1.03
CA ILE A 197 1.77 -4.02 2.35
C ILE A 197 0.61 -4.70 3.07
N ALA A 198 0.75 -5.99 3.36
CA ALA A 198 -0.34 -6.82 3.85
C ALA A 198 0.11 -7.83 4.91
N ASP A 199 -0.86 -8.44 5.61
CA ASP A 199 -0.60 -9.49 6.58
C ASP A 199 -0.19 -10.80 5.87
N PRO A 200 1.03 -11.31 6.09
CA PRO A 200 1.48 -12.57 5.50
C PRO A 200 0.81 -13.81 6.09
N LEU A 201 -0.03 -13.66 7.12
CA LEU A 201 -0.77 -14.77 7.73
C LEU A 201 -2.17 -14.98 7.11
N ASP A 202 -2.64 -14.07 6.25
CA ASP A 202 -3.87 -14.27 5.47
C ASP A 202 -3.58 -15.15 4.25
N ASP A 203 -3.72 -16.47 4.42
CA ASP A 203 -3.46 -17.46 3.37
C ASP A 203 -4.37 -17.28 2.15
N GLN A 204 -5.60 -16.80 2.36
CA GLN A 204 -6.55 -16.55 1.26
C GLN A 204 -6.12 -15.33 0.43
N LEU A 205 -5.69 -14.24 1.09
CA LEU A 205 -5.14 -13.08 0.41
C LEU A 205 -3.92 -13.44 -0.43
N ILE A 206 -3.03 -14.26 0.12
CA ILE A 206 -1.85 -14.76 -0.61
C ILE A 206 -2.25 -15.63 -1.79
N ALA A 207 -3.24 -16.52 -1.63
CA ALA A 207 -3.74 -17.36 -2.71
C ALA A 207 -4.34 -16.55 -3.86
N ILE A 208 -5.09 -15.47 -3.53
CA ILE A 208 -5.61 -14.52 -4.52
C ILE A 208 -4.47 -13.83 -5.25
N ALA A 209 -3.53 -13.23 -4.51
CA ALA A 209 -2.38 -12.51 -5.08
C ALA A 209 -1.49 -13.39 -5.98
N LYS A 210 -1.44 -14.70 -5.71
CA LYS A 210 -0.72 -15.69 -6.54
C LYS A 210 -1.55 -16.27 -7.70
N GLY A 211 -2.74 -15.73 -7.97
CA GLY A 211 -3.62 -16.21 -9.05
C GLY A 211 -4.25 -17.59 -8.81
N GLN A 212 -4.21 -18.09 -7.56
CA GLN A 212 -4.79 -19.41 -7.21
C GLN A 212 -6.30 -19.36 -6.96
N ARG A 213 -6.87 -18.16 -6.86
CA ARG A 213 -8.31 -17.89 -6.65
C ARG A 213 -8.86 -16.96 -7.75
N GLN A 214 -8.64 -17.35 -9.02
CA GLN A 214 -9.17 -16.61 -10.16
C GLN A 214 -10.69 -16.50 -10.11
N ASP A 215 -11.38 -17.49 -9.53
CA ASP A 215 -12.80 -17.50 -9.28
C ASP A 215 -13.27 -16.28 -8.44
N VAL A 216 -12.50 -15.91 -7.41
CA VAL A 216 -12.76 -14.72 -6.57
C VAL A 216 -12.46 -13.44 -7.34
N VAL A 217 -11.34 -13.39 -8.07
CA VAL A 217 -10.95 -12.23 -8.87
C VAL A 217 -12.01 -11.91 -9.93
N ASP A 218 -12.46 -12.91 -10.67
CA ASP A 218 -13.48 -12.75 -11.72
C ASP A 218 -14.82 -12.30 -11.14
N LEU A 219 -15.21 -12.86 -9.99
CA LEU A 219 -16.44 -12.46 -9.30
C LEU A 219 -16.40 -11.01 -8.83
N ILE A 220 -15.33 -10.60 -8.17
CA ILE A 220 -15.16 -9.22 -7.68
C ILE A 220 -15.21 -8.24 -8.86
N ASN A 221 -14.49 -8.52 -9.94
CA ASN A 221 -14.50 -7.70 -11.14
C ASN A 221 -15.90 -7.61 -11.77
N SER A 222 -16.62 -8.74 -11.85
CA SER A 222 -18.00 -8.76 -12.32
C SER A 222 -18.94 -7.95 -11.44
N ALA A 223 -18.77 -8.04 -10.11
CA ALA A 223 -19.54 -7.26 -9.15
C ALA A 223 -19.26 -5.75 -9.25
N MET A 224 -18.01 -5.37 -9.49
CA MET A 224 -17.64 -3.97 -9.74
C MET A 224 -18.39 -3.41 -10.95
N ASP A 225 -18.55 -4.19 -12.01
CA ASP A 225 -19.28 -3.82 -13.24
C ASP A 225 -20.82 -3.89 -13.08
N GLY A 226 -21.33 -4.32 -11.93
CA GLY A 226 -22.77 -4.53 -11.71
C GLY A 226 -23.32 -5.79 -12.41
N ASN A 227 -22.45 -6.71 -12.79
CA ASN A 227 -22.78 -7.95 -13.53
C ASN A 227 -22.59 -9.20 -12.67
N ALA A 228 -22.62 -9.08 -11.33
CA ALA A 228 -22.52 -10.24 -10.46
C ALA A 228 -23.65 -11.26 -10.76
N PRO A 229 -23.37 -12.57 -10.64
CA PRO A 229 -24.41 -13.59 -10.71
C PRO A 229 -25.49 -13.40 -9.65
N ALA A 230 -26.66 -13.98 -9.83
CA ALA A 230 -27.74 -13.92 -8.85
C ALA A 230 -27.26 -14.52 -7.51
N MET A 231 -27.54 -13.81 -6.41
CA MET A 231 -27.01 -14.14 -5.08
C MET A 231 -27.36 -15.56 -4.62
N ASP A 232 -28.56 -16.05 -4.99
CA ASP A 232 -29.02 -17.42 -4.67
C ASP A 232 -28.28 -18.53 -5.39
N THR A 233 -27.49 -18.18 -6.43
CA THR A 233 -26.64 -19.13 -7.16
C THR A 233 -25.22 -19.22 -6.60
N LEU A 234 -24.85 -18.31 -5.70
CA LEU A 234 -23.52 -18.18 -5.14
C LEU A 234 -23.39 -18.90 -3.79
N SER A 235 -22.20 -19.44 -3.51
CA SER A 235 -21.87 -19.90 -2.15
C SER A 235 -21.85 -18.73 -1.17
N LYS A 236 -21.96 -18.99 0.13
CA LYS A 236 -21.92 -17.92 1.16
C LYS A 236 -20.63 -17.07 1.05
N GLU A 237 -19.48 -17.71 0.86
CA GLU A 237 -18.21 -17.01 0.65
C GLU A 237 -18.29 -16.03 -0.54
N MET A 238 -18.82 -16.48 -1.67
CA MET A 238 -18.94 -15.66 -2.87
C MET A 238 -19.96 -14.51 -2.71
N GLN A 239 -21.06 -14.76 -2.00
CA GLN A 239 -22.02 -13.70 -1.64
C GLN A 239 -21.33 -12.63 -0.78
N ASP A 240 -20.47 -13.03 0.15
CA ASP A 240 -19.78 -12.11 1.05
C ASP A 240 -18.81 -11.20 0.27
N TYR A 241 -18.11 -11.70 -0.75
CA TYR A 241 -17.30 -10.85 -1.64
C TYR A 241 -18.16 -9.84 -2.40
N VAL A 242 -19.30 -10.24 -2.98
CA VAL A 242 -20.19 -9.32 -3.71
C VAL A 242 -20.72 -8.23 -2.79
N LYS A 243 -21.20 -8.58 -1.59
CA LYS A 243 -21.66 -7.61 -0.60
C LYS A 243 -20.55 -6.65 -0.17
N THR A 244 -19.32 -7.14 -0.06
CA THR A 244 -18.17 -6.31 0.31
C THR A 244 -17.79 -5.34 -0.80
N VAL A 245 -17.86 -5.74 -2.07
CA VAL A 245 -17.72 -4.82 -3.22
C VAL A 245 -18.76 -3.69 -3.14
N ASP A 246 -20.03 -4.02 -2.87
CA ASP A 246 -21.09 -3.02 -2.77
C ASP A 246 -20.87 -2.02 -1.62
N VAL A 247 -20.36 -2.49 -0.50
CA VAL A 247 -19.96 -1.62 0.62
C VAL A 247 -18.80 -0.72 0.23
N ILE A 248 -17.74 -1.26 -0.37
CA ILE A 248 -16.56 -0.46 -0.75
C ILE A 248 -16.92 0.59 -1.80
N LEU A 249 -17.77 0.25 -2.77
CA LEU A 249 -18.25 1.17 -3.81
C LEU A 249 -19.32 2.16 -3.33
N GLY A 250 -19.73 2.10 -2.06
CA GLY A 250 -20.78 2.98 -1.54
C GLY A 250 -22.19 2.68 -2.05
N ARG A 251 -22.41 1.53 -2.68
CA ARG A 251 -23.74 1.06 -3.10
C ARG A 251 -24.57 0.60 -1.89
N SER A 252 -23.89 0.15 -0.86
CA SER A 252 -24.44 -0.14 0.46
C SER A 252 -23.69 0.63 1.54
N LEU A 253 -24.41 1.05 2.59
CA LEU A 253 -23.77 1.67 3.75
C LEU A 253 -22.98 0.63 4.54
N TYR A 254 -21.81 1.03 5.03
CA TYR A 254 -21.05 0.22 5.93
C TYR A 254 -21.80 0.02 7.27
N SER A 255 -21.83 -1.20 7.76
CA SER A 255 -22.20 -1.56 9.12
C SER A 255 -21.44 -2.84 9.48
N ASP A 256 -21.18 -3.12 10.75
CA ASP A 256 -20.48 -4.35 11.17
C ASP A 256 -21.24 -5.65 10.83
N SER A 257 -22.46 -5.53 10.32
CA SER A 257 -23.33 -6.64 9.91
C SER A 257 -23.66 -6.67 8.41
N TRP A 258 -22.88 -5.98 7.54
CA TRP A 258 -23.20 -5.94 6.11
C TRP A 258 -23.24 -7.31 5.43
N LEU A 259 -22.53 -8.30 5.97
CA LEU A 259 -22.53 -9.68 5.44
C LEU A 259 -23.82 -10.44 5.80
N GLU A 260 -24.57 -9.99 6.79
CA GLU A 260 -25.81 -10.60 7.25
C GLU A 260 -27.04 -10.01 6.52
N LEU A 261 -26.90 -8.86 5.89
CA LEU A 261 -27.93 -8.18 5.10
C LEU A 261 -27.98 -8.71 3.67
#